data_013254da231f904413c9c2555c4a7b77
#
_entry.id   013254da231f904413c9c2555c4a7b77
#
_cell.length_a   1.000
_cell.length_b   1.000
_cell.length_c   1.000
_cell.angle_alpha   90.00
_cell.angle_beta   90.00
_cell.angle_gamma   90.00
#
_symmetry.space_group_name_H-M   'P 1'
#
loop_
_entity.id
_entity.type
_entity.pdbx_description
1 polymer ?
#
loop_
_entity_poly.entity_id
_entity_poly.type
_entity_poly.pdbx_seq_one_letter_code
_entity_poly.pdbx_strand_id
1 'polypeptide(L)'
;MSKVLIVYCSMSGNTKAAADAVAEGAKAAGAQVTIKEGSVAQPDDLLECDAVALGSYDAFSYMGGGLKDFLDRAFYPTQGQVTDKPYAAFFTHGGGGKGIESIESVAGSFKLKKVADAVLVKGKPEGQALADLRTLGAKLAAATGK
;
A
#
# COMPACT_ATOMS: atom_id res chain seq x y z
N MET A 1 4.81 -16.16 -11.36
CA MET A 1 3.67 -15.41 -10.81
C MET A 1 4.21 -14.33 -9.90
N SER A 2 3.79 -13.09 -10.12
CA SER A 2 4.22 -12.00 -9.26
C SER A 2 3.58 -12.10 -7.87
N LYS A 3 4.32 -11.62 -6.86
CA LYS A 3 3.84 -11.59 -5.47
C LYS A 3 3.62 -10.13 -5.07
N VAL A 4 2.38 -9.77 -4.78
CA VAL A 4 2.02 -8.43 -4.35
C VAL A 4 1.68 -8.47 -2.87
N LEU A 5 2.35 -7.63 -2.09
CA LEU A 5 2.08 -7.44 -0.67
C LEU A 5 1.22 -6.18 -0.49
N ILE A 6 0.20 -6.26 0.34
CA ILE A 6 -0.59 -5.10 0.73
C ILE A 6 -0.49 -4.96 2.23
N VAL A 7 0.07 -3.85 2.70
CA VAL A 7 0.16 -3.52 4.12
C VAL A 7 -0.70 -2.29 4.38
N TYR A 8 -1.60 -2.39 5.33
CA TYR A 8 -2.52 -1.30 5.63
C TYR A 8 -2.79 -1.18 7.12
N CYS A 9 -3.34 -0.04 7.53
CA CYS A 9 -3.98 0.11 8.84
C CYS A 9 -5.36 0.74 8.63
N SER A 10 -6.30 0.37 9.46
CA SER A 10 -7.69 0.81 9.35
C SER A 10 -8.32 1.02 10.72
N MET A 11 -9.17 2.02 10.85
CA MET A 11 -9.91 2.30 12.09
C MET A 11 -11.41 2.04 11.90
N SER A 12 -11.99 2.65 10.86
CA SER A 12 -13.43 2.56 10.60
C SER A 12 -13.82 1.45 9.63
N GLY A 13 -12.84 0.79 9.01
CA GLY A 13 -13.08 -0.21 7.97
C GLY A 13 -12.95 0.32 6.56
N ASN A 14 -12.85 1.63 6.36
CA ASN A 14 -12.75 2.20 5.01
C ASN A 14 -11.43 1.81 4.34
N THR A 15 -10.32 1.91 5.05
CA THR A 15 -9.01 1.53 4.50
C THR A 15 -8.94 0.03 4.23
N LYS A 16 -9.56 -0.78 5.10
CA LYS A 16 -9.64 -2.23 4.86
C LYS A 16 -10.40 -2.54 3.58
N ALA A 17 -11.52 -1.88 3.36
CA ALA A 17 -12.29 -2.04 2.12
C ALA A 17 -11.46 -1.62 0.90
N ALA A 18 -10.68 -0.55 1.03
CA ALA A 18 -9.76 -0.12 -0.03
C ALA A 18 -8.69 -1.18 -0.30
N ALA A 19 -8.09 -1.73 0.76
CA ALA A 19 -7.08 -2.79 0.63
C ALA A 19 -7.64 -4.02 -0.08
N ASP A 20 -8.87 -4.41 0.24
CA ASP A 20 -9.53 -5.54 -0.41
C ASP A 20 -9.73 -5.30 -1.91
N ALA A 21 -10.09 -4.08 -2.29
CA ALA A 21 -10.25 -3.72 -3.71
C ALA A 21 -8.92 -3.76 -4.46
N VAL A 22 -7.84 -3.26 -3.84
CA VAL A 22 -6.50 -3.37 -4.43
C VAL A 22 -6.13 -4.83 -4.64
N ALA A 23 -6.42 -5.68 -3.65
CA ALA A 23 -6.16 -7.12 -3.74
C ALA A 23 -6.93 -7.77 -4.89
N GLU A 24 -8.20 -7.41 -5.07
CA GLU A 24 -9.02 -7.94 -6.17
C GLU A 24 -8.38 -7.63 -7.51
N GLY A 25 -7.92 -6.40 -7.71
CA GLY A 25 -7.30 -5.98 -8.97
C GLY A 25 -5.98 -6.71 -9.23
N ALA A 26 -5.17 -6.88 -8.21
CA ALA A 26 -3.89 -7.60 -8.34
C ALA A 26 -4.13 -9.08 -8.65
N LYS A 27 -5.09 -9.72 -7.98
CA LYS A 27 -5.45 -11.11 -8.25
C LYS A 27 -5.99 -11.30 -9.66
N ALA A 28 -6.86 -10.40 -10.11
CA ALA A 28 -7.41 -10.45 -11.46
C ALA A 28 -6.31 -10.33 -12.53
N ALA A 29 -5.22 -9.64 -12.21
CA ALA A 29 -4.07 -9.50 -13.09
C ALA A 29 -3.08 -10.67 -12.96
N GLY A 30 -3.40 -11.69 -12.17
CA GLY A 30 -2.62 -12.93 -12.08
C GLY A 30 -1.61 -12.97 -10.93
N ALA A 31 -1.61 -11.97 -10.04
CA ALA A 31 -0.67 -11.96 -8.93
C ALA A 31 -1.11 -12.86 -7.77
N GLN A 32 -0.13 -13.36 -7.03
CA GLN A 32 -0.35 -13.95 -5.72
C GLN A 32 -0.33 -12.81 -4.71
N VAL A 33 -1.38 -12.67 -3.92
CA VAL A 33 -1.56 -11.51 -3.03
C VAL A 33 -1.51 -11.92 -1.57
N THR A 34 -0.76 -11.14 -0.77
CA THR A 34 -0.76 -11.23 0.68
C THR A 34 -1.24 -9.88 1.22
N ILE A 35 -2.26 -9.90 2.08
CA ILE A 35 -2.78 -8.70 2.75
C ILE A 35 -2.50 -8.83 4.23
N LYS A 36 -1.87 -7.83 4.83
CA LYS A 36 -1.61 -7.80 6.26
C LYS A 36 -1.79 -6.41 6.85
N GLU A 37 -2.34 -6.34 8.06
CA GLU A 37 -2.30 -5.10 8.82
C GLU A 37 -0.86 -4.80 9.20
N GLY A 38 -0.53 -3.51 9.32
CA GLY A 38 0.81 -3.08 9.64
C GLY A 38 1.35 -3.64 10.95
N SER A 39 0.47 -3.84 11.95
CA SER A 39 0.85 -4.43 13.24
C SER A 39 1.25 -5.89 13.13
N VAL A 40 0.83 -6.59 12.08
CA VAL A 40 1.08 -8.02 11.85
C VAL A 40 2.18 -8.26 10.83
N ALA A 41 2.31 -7.38 9.84
CA ALA A 41 3.30 -7.52 8.78
C ALA A 41 4.72 -7.48 9.35
N GLN A 42 5.60 -8.27 8.74
CA GLN A 42 6.99 -8.41 9.17
C GLN A 42 7.95 -7.93 8.08
N PRO A 43 9.20 -7.58 8.44
CA PRO A 43 10.19 -7.19 7.44
C PRO A 43 10.36 -8.21 6.33
N ASP A 44 10.29 -9.51 6.63
CA ASP A 44 10.40 -10.56 5.64
C ASP A 44 9.31 -10.49 4.57
N ASP A 45 8.12 -10.03 4.93
CA ASP A 45 7.05 -9.86 3.94
C ASP A 45 7.47 -8.88 2.84
N LEU A 46 8.16 -7.80 3.23
CA LEU A 46 8.65 -6.81 2.27
C LEU A 46 9.80 -7.36 1.42
N LEU A 47 10.66 -8.18 2.00
CA LEU A 47 11.76 -8.81 1.27
C LEU A 47 11.26 -9.82 0.24
N GLU A 48 10.21 -10.58 0.58
CA GLU A 48 9.72 -11.67 -0.26
C GLU A 48 8.81 -11.23 -1.39
N CYS A 49 8.17 -10.08 -1.29
CA CYS A 49 7.26 -9.62 -2.32
C CYS A 49 8.00 -9.02 -3.53
N ASP A 50 7.31 -8.99 -4.66
CA ASP A 50 7.81 -8.35 -5.88
C ASP A 50 7.34 -6.90 -6.00
N ALA A 51 6.22 -6.55 -5.37
CA ALA A 51 5.68 -5.21 -5.32
C ALA A 51 4.84 -5.04 -4.05
N VAL A 52 4.72 -3.81 -3.56
CA VAL A 52 4.00 -3.53 -2.31
C VAL A 52 3.04 -2.36 -2.46
N ALA A 53 1.83 -2.52 -1.90
CA ALA A 53 0.88 -1.43 -1.73
C ALA A 53 0.87 -1.02 -0.26
N LEU A 54 0.96 0.27 0.00
CA LEU A 54 0.94 0.83 1.36
C LEU A 54 -0.33 1.65 1.52
N GLY A 55 -1.15 1.32 2.49
CA GLY A 55 -2.44 1.98 2.68
C GLY A 55 -2.71 2.42 4.11
N SER A 56 -3.36 3.57 4.26
CA SER A 56 -3.68 4.14 5.55
C SER A 56 -4.90 5.04 5.48
N TYR A 57 -5.42 5.38 6.65
CA TYR A 57 -6.33 6.49 6.85
C TYR A 57 -5.53 7.73 7.21
N ASP A 58 -6.18 8.91 7.14
CA ASP A 58 -5.57 10.18 7.54
C ASP A 58 -5.61 10.33 9.05
N ALA A 59 -4.44 10.31 9.67
CA ALA A 59 -4.28 10.52 11.11
C ALA A 59 -3.55 11.84 11.34
N PHE A 60 -4.32 12.90 11.51
CA PHE A 60 -3.75 14.25 11.74
C PHE A 60 -2.80 14.69 10.62
N SER A 61 -3.22 14.52 9.38
CA SER A 61 -2.43 14.84 8.18
C SER A 61 -1.16 13.99 8.05
N TYR A 62 -1.22 12.76 8.56
CA TYR A 62 -0.13 11.79 8.55
C TYR A 62 -0.70 10.39 8.38
N MET A 63 0.15 9.41 8.08
CA MET A 63 -0.30 8.02 8.04
C MET A 63 -0.68 7.53 9.44
N GLY A 64 -1.58 6.57 9.52
CA GLY A 64 -1.97 5.94 10.77
C GLY A 64 -0.80 5.20 11.41
N GLY A 65 -0.86 5.08 12.76
CA GLY A 65 0.23 4.49 13.54
C GLY A 65 0.54 3.04 13.19
N GLY A 66 -0.48 2.26 12.79
CA GLY A 66 -0.26 0.86 12.43
C GLY A 66 0.62 0.67 11.20
N LEU A 67 0.47 1.53 10.20
CA LEU A 67 1.34 1.48 9.03
C LEU A 67 2.74 1.98 9.39
N LYS A 68 2.83 3.08 10.14
CA LYS A 68 4.13 3.62 10.56
C LYS A 68 4.91 2.62 11.39
N ASP A 69 4.22 1.89 12.27
CA ASP A 69 4.84 0.84 13.06
C ASP A 69 5.54 -0.21 12.18
N PHE A 70 4.88 -0.68 11.15
CA PHE A 70 5.48 -1.62 10.21
C PHE A 70 6.70 -1.00 9.53
N LEU A 71 6.58 0.22 9.04
CA LEU A 71 7.67 0.89 8.32
C LEU A 71 8.87 1.12 9.25
N ASP A 72 8.63 1.50 10.51
CA ASP A 72 9.71 1.65 11.49
C ASP A 72 10.44 0.34 11.75
N ARG A 73 9.70 -0.76 11.93
CA ARG A 73 10.28 -2.07 12.19
C ARG A 73 11.00 -2.66 10.99
N ALA A 74 10.51 -2.34 9.78
CA ALA A 74 11.04 -2.94 8.56
C ALA A 74 12.27 -2.21 8.01
N PHE A 75 12.49 -0.95 8.37
CA PHE A 75 13.47 -0.11 7.68
C PHE A 75 14.89 -0.71 7.73
N TYR A 76 15.46 -0.87 8.92
CA TYR A 76 16.82 -1.36 9.02
C TYR A 76 17.00 -2.81 8.55
N PRO A 77 16.09 -3.74 8.87
CA PRO A 77 16.23 -5.12 8.37
C PRO A 77 16.19 -5.26 6.85
N THR A 78 15.56 -4.31 6.13
CA THR A 78 15.44 -4.38 4.67
C THR A 78 16.35 -3.40 3.94
N GLN A 79 17.06 -2.55 4.68
CA GLN A 79 17.86 -1.48 4.09
C GLN A 79 18.83 -2.01 3.03
N GLY A 80 18.80 -1.41 1.84
CA GLY A 80 19.66 -1.81 0.73
C GLY A 80 19.18 -3.05 -0.04
N GLN A 81 18.10 -3.70 0.41
CA GLN A 81 17.61 -4.93 -0.21
C GLN A 81 16.30 -4.75 -0.99
N VAL A 82 15.67 -3.57 -0.88
CA VAL A 82 14.38 -3.29 -1.52
C VAL A 82 14.46 -2.10 -2.48
N THR A 83 15.65 -1.67 -2.84
CA THR A 83 15.86 -0.55 -3.75
C THR A 83 15.16 -0.82 -5.09
N ASP A 84 14.38 0.16 -5.56
CA ASP A 84 13.61 0.09 -6.80
C ASP A 84 12.49 -0.94 -6.81
N LYS A 85 12.15 -1.54 -5.66
CA LYS A 85 11.00 -2.42 -5.60
C LYS A 85 9.74 -1.59 -5.86
N PRO A 86 8.86 -2.01 -6.79
CA PRO A 86 7.66 -1.24 -7.12
C PRO A 86 6.73 -1.05 -5.93
N TYR A 87 6.24 0.18 -5.76
CA TYR A 87 5.19 0.44 -4.77
C TYR A 87 4.15 1.41 -5.32
N ALA A 88 3.00 1.41 -4.68
CA ALA A 88 1.98 2.41 -4.82
C ALA A 88 1.25 2.56 -3.47
N ALA A 89 0.54 3.67 -3.30
CA ALA A 89 -0.14 3.95 -2.05
C ALA A 89 -1.63 4.18 -2.27
N PHE A 90 -2.43 3.89 -1.26
CA PHE A 90 -3.84 4.24 -1.22
C PHE A 90 -4.17 4.81 0.16
N PHE A 91 -5.12 5.76 0.20
CA PHE A 91 -5.29 6.57 1.39
C PHE A 91 -6.74 6.99 1.52
N THR A 92 -7.34 6.74 2.70
CA THR A 92 -8.71 7.15 2.97
C THR A 92 -8.70 8.37 3.90
N HIS A 93 -9.66 9.28 3.72
CA HIS A 93 -9.70 10.52 4.50
C HIS A 93 -11.12 11.06 4.58
N GLY A 94 -11.34 11.98 5.52
CA GLY A 94 -12.59 12.71 5.65
C GLY A 94 -12.63 14.03 4.91
N GLY A 95 -11.47 14.49 4.44
CA GLY A 95 -11.32 15.75 3.70
C GLY A 95 -9.85 16.11 3.61
N GLY A 96 -9.39 16.52 2.44
CA GLY A 96 -8.02 16.97 2.21
C GLY A 96 -7.03 15.89 1.79
N GLY A 97 -6.91 14.79 2.55
CA GLY A 97 -6.01 13.69 2.19
C GLY A 97 -4.52 14.02 2.19
N LYS A 98 -4.11 15.06 2.88
CA LYS A 98 -2.73 15.54 2.87
C LYS A 98 -1.74 14.54 3.47
N GLY A 99 -2.22 13.65 4.34
CA GLY A 99 -1.37 12.64 4.98
C GLY A 99 -0.70 11.67 4.02
N ILE A 100 -1.13 11.60 2.77
CA ILE A 100 -0.50 10.74 1.77
C ILE A 100 0.99 11.09 1.59
N GLU A 101 1.35 12.35 1.77
CA GLU A 101 2.74 12.80 1.64
C GLU A 101 3.67 12.05 2.60
N SER A 102 3.17 11.67 3.78
CA SER A 102 3.98 10.93 4.76
C SER A 102 4.33 9.53 4.26
N ILE A 103 3.40 8.86 3.60
CA ILE A 103 3.65 7.53 3.03
C ILE A 103 4.69 7.64 1.92
N GLU A 104 4.51 8.59 1.02
CA GLU A 104 5.43 8.76 -0.11
C GLU A 104 6.83 9.16 0.35
N SER A 105 6.92 9.99 1.38
CA SER A 105 8.21 10.38 1.94
C SER A 105 8.95 9.19 2.55
N VAL A 106 8.27 8.37 3.34
CA VAL A 106 8.88 7.19 3.97
C VAL A 106 9.24 6.15 2.92
N ALA A 107 8.36 5.91 1.92
CA ALA A 107 8.68 5.00 0.83
C ALA A 107 9.95 5.44 0.08
N GLY A 108 10.14 6.75 -0.07
CA GLY A 108 11.36 7.30 -0.64
C GLY A 108 12.60 6.97 0.20
N SER A 109 12.46 6.97 1.53
CA SER A 109 13.57 6.58 2.41
C SER A 109 13.94 5.11 2.25
N PHE A 110 12.97 4.24 1.96
CA PHE A 110 13.22 2.83 1.61
C PHE A 110 13.80 2.67 0.21
N LYS A 111 13.78 3.73 -0.60
CA LYS A 111 14.18 3.72 -2.01
C LYS A 111 13.31 2.82 -2.88
N LEU A 112 12.03 2.73 -2.51
CA LEU A 112 11.03 2.05 -3.35
C LEU A 112 10.74 2.89 -4.58
N LYS A 113 10.31 2.24 -5.65
CA LYS A 113 9.98 2.92 -6.91
C LYS A 113 8.48 3.08 -7.06
N LYS A 114 8.00 4.32 -7.08
CA LYS A 114 6.59 4.61 -7.29
C LYS A 114 6.20 4.27 -8.73
N VAL A 115 5.22 3.37 -8.89
CA VAL A 115 4.80 2.90 -10.22
C VAL A 115 3.39 3.33 -10.60
N ALA A 116 2.68 3.98 -9.70
CA ALA A 116 1.34 4.51 -9.96
C ALA A 116 1.06 5.65 -8.99
N ASP A 117 0.20 6.58 -9.41
CA ASP A 117 -0.23 7.65 -8.52
C ASP A 117 -1.06 7.07 -7.36
N ALA A 118 -0.97 7.70 -6.19
CA ALA A 118 -1.75 7.29 -5.05
C ALA A 118 -3.24 7.43 -5.33
N VAL A 119 -4.03 6.49 -4.84
CA VAL A 119 -5.50 6.59 -4.89
C VAL A 119 -5.98 7.15 -3.56
N LEU A 120 -6.60 8.33 -3.61
CA LEU A 120 -7.14 9.02 -2.44
C LEU A 120 -8.67 8.84 -2.46
N VAL A 121 -9.21 8.37 -1.33
CA VAL A 121 -10.64 8.08 -1.23
C VAL A 121 -11.24 8.88 -0.07
N LYS A 122 -12.20 9.74 -0.37
CA LYS A 122 -12.94 10.46 0.68
C LYS A 122 -14.08 9.57 1.18
N GLY A 123 -14.02 9.20 2.45
CA GLY A 123 -15.06 8.37 3.05
C GLY A 123 -14.96 6.90 2.66
N LYS A 124 -16.12 6.27 2.52
CA LYS A 124 -16.20 4.85 2.17
C LYS A 124 -15.89 4.63 0.69
N PRO A 125 -15.01 3.68 0.35
CA PRO A 125 -14.76 3.36 -1.06
C PRO A 125 -16.00 2.79 -1.73
N GLU A 126 -16.40 3.40 -2.84
CA GLU A 126 -17.53 2.92 -3.65
C GLU A 126 -17.43 3.49 -5.06
N GLY A 127 -18.15 2.90 -6.01
CA GLY A 127 -18.20 3.39 -7.40
C GLY A 127 -16.83 3.49 -8.03
N GLN A 128 -16.49 4.68 -8.54
CA GLN A 128 -15.24 4.93 -9.23
C GLN A 128 -14.02 4.69 -8.35
N ALA A 129 -14.13 4.98 -7.05
CA ALA A 129 -13.03 4.74 -6.13
C ALA A 129 -12.63 3.27 -6.08
N LEU A 130 -13.62 2.36 -6.08
CA LEU A 130 -13.34 0.92 -6.12
C LEU A 130 -12.66 0.53 -7.43
N ALA A 131 -13.10 1.08 -8.55
CA ALA A 131 -12.47 0.83 -9.84
C ALA A 131 -11.01 1.31 -9.86
N ASP A 132 -10.76 2.50 -9.32
CA ASP A 132 -9.40 3.06 -9.24
C ASP A 132 -8.48 2.21 -8.37
N LEU A 133 -9.01 1.69 -7.26
CA LEU A 133 -8.24 0.82 -6.36
C LEU A 133 -7.91 -0.52 -7.02
N ARG A 134 -8.85 -1.11 -7.74
CA ARG A 134 -8.59 -2.34 -8.51
C ARG A 134 -7.52 -2.10 -9.57
N THR A 135 -7.61 -0.96 -10.26
CA THR A 135 -6.61 -0.58 -11.26
C THR A 135 -5.24 -0.43 -10.62
N LEU A 136 -5.17 0.15 -9.41
CA LEU A 136 -3.90 0.26 -8.69
C LEU A 136 -3.28 -1.11 -8.45
N GLY A 137 -4.08 -2.08 -8.00
CA GLY A 137 -3.61 -3.44 -7.79
C GLY A 137 -3.10 -4.10 -9.07
N ALA A 138 -3.82 -3.90 -10.17
CA ALA A 138 -3.41 -4.44 -11.47
C ALA A 138 -2.09 -3.82 -11.94
N LYS A 139 -1.90 -2.52 -11.74
CA LYS A 139 -0.65 -1.84 -12.10
C LYS A 139 0.53 -2.37 -11.29
N LEU A 140 0.33 -2.65 -10.01
CA LEU A 140 1.39 -3.24 -9.18
C LEU A 140 1.77 -4.64 -9.67
N ALA A 141 0.78 -5.47 -10.00
CA ALA A 141 1.03 -6.80 -10.53
C ALA A 141 1.82 -6.75 -11.84
N ALA A 142 1.47 -5.79 -12.71
CA ALA A 142 2.15 -5.63 -14.01
C ALA A 142 3.56 -5.06 -13.87
N ALA A 143 3.81 -4.26 -12.84
CA ALA A 143 5.10 -3.58 -12.66
C ALA A 143 6.23 -4.53 -12.25
N THR A 144 5.92 -5.75 -11.82
CA THR A 144 6.95 -6.70 -11.38
C THR A 144 7.76 -7.29 -12.54
N GLY A 145 7.27 -7.18 -13.76
CA GLY A 145 7.91 -7.80 -14.92
C GLY A 145 7.80 -9.32 -14.99
N LYS A 146 6.89 -9.88 -14.19
CA LYS A 146 6.70 -11.34 -14.14
C LYS A 146 5.37 -11.80 -14.70
#